data_c9984e5b1091779756476219bc61d2e1
#
_entry.id   c9984e5b1091779756476219bc61d2e1
#
_cell.length_a   1.000
_cell.length_b   1.000
_cell.length_c   1.000
_cell.angle_alpha   90.00
_cell.angle_beta   90.00
_cell.angle_gamma   90.00
#
_symmetry.space_group_name_H-M   'P 1'
#
loop_
_entity.id
_entity.type
_entity.pdbx_description
1 polymer ?
#
loop_
_entity_poly.entity_id
_entity_poly.type
_entity_poly.pdbx_seq_one_letter_code
_entity_poly.pdbx_strand_id
1 'polypeptide(L)'
;MRRILFLCTGNCVRSQMAEALLNHRGAGRFEALSAGSFPAGFVHGMALQALAELNVSTRGLRSKSWDEFKGRELDAVITLCNYAREESCPYWPAKPGSLLPVRAHWGFEDPSTAQVLGIEEHLEEFRKTRDAIRERIERLAIAPNEVLDDDQAFADLLRAVAADAPNP
;
A
#
# COMPACT_ATOMS: atom_id res chain seq x y z
N MET A 1 15.73 -4.08 7.16
CA MET A 1 14.43 -3.38 7.11
C MET A 1 14.11 -3.08 5.65
N ARG A 2 12.94 -3.52 5.16
CA ARG A 2 12.48 -3.29 3.79
C ARG A 2 11.65 -2.01 3.68
N ARG A 3 11.92 -1.20 2.67
CA ARG A 3 11.22 0.05 2.38
C ARG A 3 10.28 -0.15 1.20
N ILE A 4 8.96 -0.01 1.43
CA ILE A 4 7.91 -0.27 0.45
C ILE A 4 7.11 1.01 0.21
N LEU A 5 6.96 1.41 -1.06
CA LEU A 5 6.09 2.51 -1.48
C LEU A 5 4.80 1.96 -2.07
N PHE A 6 3.67 2.29 -1.44
CA PHE A 6 2.34 2.00 -1.95
C PHE A 6 1.80 3.15 -2.79
N LEU A 7 1.33 2.85 -3.99
CA LEU A 7 0.83 3.84 -4.94
C LEU A 7 -0.65 3.64 -5.26
N CYS A 8 -1.39 4.72 -5.24
CA CYS A 8 -2.68 4.85 -5.91
C CYS A 8 -2.79 6.30 -6.46
N THR A 9 -3.71 6.57 -7.38
CA THR A 9 -3.79 7.88 -8.03
C THR A 9 -3.95 9.03 -7.02
N GLY A 10 -4.98 8.98 -6.18
CA GLY A 10 -5.32 10.07 -5.26
C GLY A 10 -4.57 10.09 -3.93
N ASN A 11 -3.92 8.99 -3.54
CA ASN A 11 -3.30 8.84 -2.20
C ASN A 11 -4.20 9.32 -1.04
N CYS A 12 -5.48 8.93 -1.07
CA CYS A 12 -6.46 9.35 -0.07
C CYS A 12 -7.16 8.18 0.66
N VAL A 13 -7.13 6.94 0.11
CA VAL A 13 -7.78 5.77 0.69
C VAL A 13 -6.82 4.56 0.73
N ARG A 14 -6.74 3.78 -0.36
CA ARG A 14 -6.08 2.46 -0.42
C ARG A 14 -4.61 2.50 0.00
N SER A 15 -3.83 3.39 -0.56
CA SER A 15 -2.40 3.50 -0.25
C SER A 15 -2.14 4.01 1.16
N GLN A 16 -3.03 4.87 1.71
CA GLN A 16 -2.98 5.31 3.10
C GLN A 16 -3.26 4.15 4.07
N MET A 17 -4.26 3.32 3.75
CA MET A 17 -4.55 2.11 4.54
C MET A 17 -3.37 1.14 4.53
N ALA A 18 -2.76 0.91 3.37
CA ALA A 18 -1.61 0.02 3.25
C ALA A 18 -0.38 0.53 4.02
N GLU A 19 -0.07 1.84 3.92
CA GLU A 19 0.99 2.49 4.69
C GLU A 19 0.78 2.29 6.20
N ALA A 20 -0.41 2.62 6.70
CA ALA A 20 -0.73 2.53 8.13
C ALA A 20 -0.68 1.09 8.64
N LEU A 21 -1.28 0.15 7.91
CA LEU A 21 -1.35 -1.26 8.29
C LEU A 21 0.04 -1.90 8.32
N LEU A 22 0.89 -1.66 7.31
CA LEU A 22 2.23 -2.27 7.28
C LEU A 22 3.15 -1.66 8.34
N ASN A 23 3.10 -0.36 8.58
CA ASN A 23 3.85 0.27 9.67
C ASN A 23 3.40 -0.23 11.04
N HIS A 24 2.11 -0.53 11.22
CA HIS A 24 1.57 -1.11 12.45
C HIS A 24 2.00 -2.57 12.66
N ARG A 25 1.84 -3.42 11.63
CA ARG A 25 2.06 -4.88 11.75
C ARG A 25 3.51 -5.30 11.54
N GLY A 26 4.23 -4.58 10.71
CA GLY A 26 5.62 -4.87 10.34
C GLY A 26 6.65 -4.01 11.06
N ALA A 27 6.31 -3.40 12.21
CA ALA A 27 7.17 -2.50 12.95
C ALA A 27 8.59 -3.04 13.15
N GLY A 28 9.59 -2.23 12.81
CA GLY A 28 11.01 -2.60 12.87
C GLY A 28 11.55 -3.45 11.72
N ARG A 29 10.66 -4.05 10.90
CA ARG A 29 11.04 -4.86 9.72
C ARG A 29 10.76 -4.17 8.40
N PHE A 30 9.77 -3.28 8.40
CA PHE A 30 9.34 -2.50 7.23
C PHE A 30 9.29 -1.01 7.54
N GLU A 31 9.56 -0.21 6.52
CA GLU A 31 9.19 1.19 6.42
C GLU A 31 8.21 1.31 5.26
N ALA A 32 6.93 1.47 5.58
CA ALA A 32 5.89 1.66 4.58
C ALA A 32 5.66 3.15 4.33
N LEU A 33 5.56 3.48 3.05
CA LEU A 33 5.32 4.82 2.52
C LEU A 33 4.14 4.75 1.57
N SER A 34 3.44 5.87 1.35
CA SER A 34 2.43 5.96 0.31
C SER A 34 2.51 7.25 -0.47
N ALA A 35 2.07 7.22 -1.73
CA ALA A 35 1.99 8.39 -2.59
C ALA A 35 0.95 8.22 -3.70
N GLY A 36 0.68 9.30 -4.41
CA GLY A 36 -0.17 9.34 -5.59
C GLY A 36 0.44 10.13 -6.73
N SER A 37 0.03 9.80 -7.96
CA SER A 37 0.35 10.59 -9.14
C SER A 37 -0.41 11.91 -9.16
N PHE A 38 -1.63 11.89 -8.62
CA PHE A 38 -2.51 13.05 -8.51
C PHE A 38 -3.12 13.12 -7.10
N PRO A 39 -2.35 13.53 -6.09
CA PRO A 39 -2.78 13.50 -4.69
C PRO A 39 -4.00 14.39 -4.46
N ALA A 40 -4.99 13.84 -3.73
CA ALA A 40 -6.25 14.54 -3.44
C ALA A 40 -6.10 15.68 -2.41
N GLY A 41 -4.97 15.74 -1.71
CA GLY A 41 -4.71 16.74 -0.68
C GLY A 41 -5.29 16.42 0.70
N PHE A 42 -6.02 15.32 0.84
CA PHE A 42 -6.61 14.87 2.13
C PHE A 42 -6.61 13.35 2.23
N VAL A 43 -6.74 12.82 3.44
CA VAL A 43 -7.02 11.41 3.69
C VAL A 43 -8.50 11.26 4.00
N HIS A 44 -9.18 10.32 3.34
CA HIS A 44 -10.62 10.15 3.47
C HIS A 44 -11.03 9.76 4.90
N GLY A 45 -12.04 10.46 5.46
CA GLY A 45 -12.45 10.26 6.85
C GLY A 45 -12.87 8.81 7.18
N MET A 46 -13.59 8.13 6.28
CA MET A 46 -13.96 6.72 6.45
C MET A 46 -12.74 5.78 6.42
N ALA A 47 -11.68 6.13 5.68
CA ALA A 47 -10.43 5.37 5.72
C ALA A 47 -9.75 5.49 7.09
N LEU A 48 -9.71 6.69 7.65
CA LEU A 48 -9.18 6.94 9.00
C LEU A 48 -10.01 6.21 10.05
N GLN A 49 -11.35 6.26 9.94
CA GLN A 49 -12.26 5.56 10.85
C GLN A 49 -12.07 4.04 10.79
N ALA A 50 -12.03 3.47 9.59
CA ALA A 50 -11.82 2.03 9.41
C ALA A 50 -10.48 1.54 10.01
N LEU A 51 -9.41 2.33 9.92
CA LEU A 51 -8.12 2.04 10.55
C LEU A 51 -8.20 2.15 12.08
N ALA A 52 -8.86 3.19 12.59
CA ALA A 52 -9.00 3.41 14.03
C ALA A 52 -9.78 2.28 14.73
N GLU A 53 -10.75 1.66 14.08
CA GLU A 53 -11.49 0.49 14.57
C GLU A 53 -10.57 -0.71 14.90
N LEU A 54 -9.42 -0.80 14.24
CA LEU A 54 -8.38 -1.81 14.49
C LEU A 54 -7.25 -1.31 15.41
N ASN A 55 -7.41 -0.15 16.04
CA ASN A 55 -6.36 0.52 16.82
C ASN A 55 -5.07 0.79 16.03
N VAL A 56 -5.19 0.94 14.72
CA VAL A 56 -4.08 1.32 13.85
C VAL A 56 -3.91 2.84 13.91
N SER A 57 -2.70 3.30 14.24
CA SER A 57 -2.43 4.73 14.31
C SER A 57 -2.56 5.40 12.94
N THR A 58 -3.33 6.46 12.89
CA THR A 58 -3.49 7.32 11.71
C THR A 58 -2.64 8.59 11.78
N ARG A 59 -1.84 8.73 12.83
CA ARG A 59 -0.99 9.90 13.05
C ARG A 59 0.06 10.02 11.96
N GLY A 60 0.13 11.20 11.36
CA GLY A 60 1.10 11.50 10.31
C GLY A 60 0.68 11.07 8.90
N LEU A 61 -0.46 10.39 8.73
CA LEU A 61 -1.02 10.11 7.42
C LEU A 61 -1.38 11.42 6.71
N ARG A 62 -0.95 11.56 5.47
CA ARG A 62 -1.27 12.71 4.61
C ARG A 62 -1.22 12.30 3.13
N SER A 63 -2.01 12.95 2.31
CA SER A 63 -1.95 12.78 0.85
C SER A 63 -0.70 13.45 0.29
N LYS A 64 0.09 12.72 -0.48
CA LYS A 64 1.44 13.08 -0.93
C LYS A 64 1.63 12.76 -2.41
N SER A 65 2.37 13.62 -3.11
CA SER A 65 2.84 13.29 -4.45
C SER A 65 3.97 12.25 -4.41
N TRP A 66 4.00 11.36 -5.39
CA TRP A 66 5.13 10.46 -5.60
C TRP A 66 6.45 11.18 -5.88
N ASP A 67 6.39 12.45 -6.30
CA ASP A 67 7.57 13.29 -6.52
C ASP A 67 8.36 13.56 -5.24
N GLU A 68 7.70 13.50 -4.07
CA GLU A 68 8.38 13.63 -2.77
C GLU A 68 9.38 12.49 -2.50
N PHE A 69 9.22 11.38 -3.21
CA PHE A 69 10.07 10.20 -3.04
C PHE A 69 11.10 10.02 -4.16
N LYS A 70 11.19 10.98 -5.11
CA LYS A 70 12.23 10.96 -6.15
C LYS A 70 13.61 10.88 -5.52
N GLY A 71 14.44 9.94 -6.01
CA GLY A 71 15.79 9.73 -5.50
C GLY A 71 15.87 8.93 -4.18
N ARG A 72 14.73 8.56 -3.59
CA ARG A 72 14.72 7.70 -2.40
C ARG A 72 14.93 6.25 -2.79
N GLU A 73 15.85 5.57 -2.12
CA GLU A 73 16.05 4.13 -2.31
C GLU A 73 14.85 3.35 -1.77
N LEU A 74 14.29 2.48 -2.60
CA LEU A 74 13.16 1.62 -2.27
C LEU A 74 13.50 0.16 -2.51
N ASP A 75 12.92 -0.74 -1.72
CA ASP A 75 12.97 -2.19 -1.96
C ASP A 75 11.82 -2.65 -2.87
N ALA A 76 10.66 -2.02 -2.74
CA ALA A 76 9.51 -2.35 -3.56
C ALA A 76 8.60 -1.14 -3.81
N VAL A 77 7.90 -1.19 -4.95
CA VAL A 77 6.81 -0.28 -5.31
C VAL A 77 5.59 -1.14 -5.63
N ILE A 78 4.50 -0.92 -4.90
CA ILE A 78 3.27 -1.69 -5.03
C ILE A 78 2.13 -0.77 -5.43
N THR A 79 1.57 -0.98 -6.62
CA THR A 79 0.40 -0.25 -7.10
C THR A 79 -0.89 -0.91 -6.62
N LEU A 80 -1.87 -0.12 -6.16
CA LEU A 80 -3.10 -0.59 -5.54
C LEU A 80 -4.36 -0.32 -6.38
N CYS A 81 -4.24 0.42 -7.47
CA CYS A 81 -5.32 0.65 -8.43
C CYS A 81 -4.81 0.48 -9.87
N ASN A 82 -5.71 0.15 -10.79
CA ASN A 82 -5.36 -0.08 -12.18
C ASN A 82 -4.77 1.16 -12.85
N TYR A 83 -5.30 2.35 -12.55
CA TYR A 83 -4.75 3.61 -13.09
C TYR A 83 -3.29 3.81 -12.69
N ALA A 84 -2.94 3.65 -11.43
CA ALA A 84 -1.55 3.77 -10.98
C ALA A 84 -0.63 2.70 -11.58
N ARG A 85 -1.16 1.54 -11.99
CA ARG A 85 -0.42 0.50 -12.71
C ARG A 85 -0.02 0.95 -14.11
N GLU A 86 -0.90 1.69 -14.80
CA GLU A 86 -0.74 2.10 -16.20
C GLU A 86 0.04 3.41 -16.35
N GLU A 87 0.16 4.18 -15.27
CA GLU A 87 0.88 5.44 -15.27
C GLU A 87 2.41 5.25 -15.40
N SER A 88 3.06 6.17 -16.10
CA SER A 88 4.53 6.23 -16.19
C SER A 88 5.10 6.69 -14.85
N CYS A 89 5.35 5.75 -13.96
CA CYS A 89 5.93 6.03 -12.65
C CYS A 89 7.31 6.67 -12.75
N PRO A 90 7.66 7.59 -11.82
CA PRO A 90 9.02 8.10 -11.69
C PRO A 90 10.05 6.98 -11.50
N TYR A 91 11.30 7.30 -11.78
CA TYR A 91 12.41 6.43 -11.44
C TYR A 91 12.72 6.54 -9.96
N TRP A 92 12.81 5.40 -9.29
CA TRP A 92 13.34 5.29 -7.93
C TRP A 92 14.61 4.44 -7.98
N PRO A 93 15.71 4.91 -7.37
CA PRO A 93 16.94 4.15 -7.34
C PRO A 93 16.76 2.87 -6.53
N ALA A 94 17.43 1.81 -6.96
CA ALA A 94 17.56 0.60 -6.20
C ALA A 94 18.56 0.76 -5.06
N LYS A 95 18.49 -0.12 -4.06
CA LYS A 95 19.56 -0.26 -3.08
C LYS A 95 20.89 -0.66 -3.77
N PRO A 96 22.05 -0.34 -3.18
CA PRO A 96 23.31 -0.83 -3.65
C PRO A 96 23.31 -2.37 -3.78
N GLY A 97 23.64 -2.87 -4.98
CA GLY A 97 23.62 -4.29 -5.30
C GLY A 97 22.33 -4.82 -5.92
N SER A 98 21.26 -4.02 -5.95
CA SER A 98 20.01 -4.29 -6.64
C SER A 98 19.88 -3.41 -7.88
N LEU A 99 19.28 -3.93 -8.96
CA LEU A 99 19.15 -3.14 -10.21
C LEU A 99 17.94 -2.20 -10.16
N LEU A 100 16.81 -2.65 -9.64
CA LEU A 100 15.56 -1.88 -9.59
C LEU A 100 14.73 -2.32 -8.36
N PRO A 101 13.89 -1.43 -7.78
CA PRO A 101 12.93 -1.87 -6.79
C PRO A 101 11.98 -2.92 -7.39
N VAL A 102 11.60 -3.90 -6.59
CA VAL A 102 10.60 -4.89 -6.98
C VAL A 102 9.28 -4.16 -7.27
N ARG A 103 8.66 -4.46 -8.40
CA ARG A 103 7.33 -3.92 -8.74
C ARG A 103 6.28 -5.00 -8.63
N ALA A 104 5.18 -4.70 -7.94
CA ALA A 104 4.03 -5.57 -7.81
C ALA A 104 2.73 -4.77 -7.96
N HIS A 105 1.65 -5.46 -8.31
CA HIS A 105 0.32 -4.87 -8.39
C HIS A 105 -0.65 -5.68 -7.52
N TRP A 106 -1.31 -5.00 -6.58
CA TRP A 106 -2.28 -5.58 -5.67
C TRP A 106 -3.69 -5.01 -5.93
N GLY A 107 -4.19 -4.91 -7.08
CA GLY A 107 -5.43 -4.22 -7.41
C GLY A 107 -6.55 -4.37 -6.36
N PHE A 108 -7.15 -3.24 -5.98
CA PHE A 108 -8.32 -3.16 -5.11
C PHE A 108 -9.29 -2.14 -5.70
N GLU A 109 -10.58 -2.41 -5.60
CA GLU A 109 -11.60 -1.43 -5.95
C GLU A 109 -11.54 -0.22 -5.02
N ASP A 110 -11.99 0.92 -5.52
CA ASP A 110 -12.04 2.14 -4.73
C ASP A 110 -13.35 2.19 -3.92
N PRO A 111 -13.30 2.05 -2.59
CA PRO A 111 -14.53 2.04 -1.79
C PRO A 111 -15.25 3.39 -1.80
N SER A 112 -14.54 4.49 -2.14
CA SER A 112 -15.15 5.81 -2.20
C SER A 112 -16.12 5.99 -3.36
N THR A 113 -16.05 5.11 -4.38
CA THR A 113 -16.94 5.12 -5.55
C THR A 113 -18.11 4.14 -5.43
N ALA A 114 -18.22 3.41 -4.32
CA ALA A 114 -19.28 2.44 -4.11
C ALA A 114 -20.67 3.11 -4.15
N GLN A 115 -21.57 2.54 -4.96
CA GLN A 115 -22.94 3.04 -5.10
C GLN A 115 -23.83 2.44 -3.99
N VAL A 116 -23.76 3.02 -2.80
CA VAL A 116 -24.53 2.62 -1.62
C VAL A 116 -25.34 3.80 -1.10
N LEU A 117 -26.47 3.53 -0.42
CA LEU A 117 -27.43 4.59 -0.06
C LEU A 117 -27.15 5.21 1.32
N GLY A 118 -26.47 4.49 2.20
CA GLY A 118 -26.27 4.92 3.58
C GLY A 118 -24.79 5.16 3.95
N ILE A 119 -24.58 5.94 5.00
CA ILE A 119 -23.23 6.21 5.52
C ILE A 119 -22.61 4.92 6.08
N GLU A 120 -23.40 4.09 6.78
CA GLU A 120 -22.89 2.85 7.37
C GLU A 120 -22.54 1.82 6.30
N GLU A 121 -23.38 1.69 5.27
CA GLU A 121 -23.08 0.82 4.13
C GLU A 121 -21.82 1.29 3.39
N HIS A 122 -21.63 2.61 3.28
CA HIS A 122 -20.42 3.15 2.67
C HIS A 122 -19.18 2.87 3.52
N LEU A 123 -19.27 3.05 4.84
CA LEU A 123 -18.19 2.69 5.75
C LEU A 123 -17.85 1.20 5.69
N GLU A 124 -18.85 0.34 5.49
CA GLU A 124 -18.63 -1.10 5.33
C GLU A 124 -17.78 -1.42 4.08
N GLU A 125 -17.95 -0.71 2.98
CA GLU A 125 -17.08 -0.86 1.80
C GLU A 125 -15.62 -0.48 2.12
N PHE A 126 -15.40 0.54 2.95
CA PHE A 126 -14.05 0.89 3.44
C PHE A 126 -13.48 -0.20 4.35
N ARG A 127 -14.29 -0.82 5.22
CA ARG A 127 -13.87 -1.95 6.06
C ARG A 127 -13.47 -3.16 5.22
N LYS A 128 -14.25 -3.51 4.20
CA LYS A 128 -13.93 -4.60 3.26
C LYS A 128 -12.59 -4.36 2.56
N THR A 129 -12.39 -3.16 2.02
CA THR A 129 -11.13 -2.79 1.36
C THR A 129 -9.95 -2.84 2.35
N ARG A 130 -10.12 -2.30 3.57
CA ARG A 130 -9.13 -2.38 4.65
C ARG A 130 -8.76 -3.83 4.97
N ASP A 131 -9.75 -4.70 5.11
CA ASP A 131 -9.52 -6.09 5.49
C ASP A 131 -8.84 -6.88 4.38
N ALA A 132 -9.18 -6.62 3.12
CA ALA A 132 -8.50 -7.20 1.96
C ALA A 132 -7.03 -6.74 1.87
N ILE A 133 -6.75 -5.46 2.14
CA ILE A 133 -5.38 -4.94 2.22
C ILE A 133 -4.65 -5.58 3.41
N ARG A 134 -5.30 -5.64 4.58
CA ARG A 134 -4.74 -6.25 5.79
C ARG A 134 -4.31 -7.69 5.58
N GLU A 135 -5.11 -8.50 4.91
CA GLU A 135 -4.78 -9.90 4.61
C GLU A 135 -3.44 -10.01 3.85
N ARG A 136 -3.21 -9.18 2.85
CA ARG A 136 -1.94 -9.16 2.12
C ARG A 136 -0.78 -8.63 2.97
N ILE A 137 -1.03 -7.61 3.78
CA ILE A 137 -0.05 -7.05 4.72
C ILE A 137 0.37 -8.10 5.76
N GLU A 138 -0.57 -8.89 6.29
CA GLU A 138 -0.25 -9.96 7.25
C GLU A 138 0.72 -10.98 6.66
N ARG A 139 0.54 -11.37 5.40
CA ARG A 139 1.45 -12.31 4.71
C ARG A 139 2.88 -11.75 4.61
N LEU A 140 3.05 -10.45 4.41
CA LEU A 140 4.36 -9.81 4.47
C LEU A 140 4.89 -9.77 5.90
N ALA A 141 4.03 -9.40 6.86
CA ALA A 141 4.43 -9.20 8.25
C ALA A 141 4.86 -10.49 8.96
N ILE A 142 4.36 -11.66 8.52
CA ILE A 142 4.75 -12.95 9.09
C ILE A 142 5.89 -13.64 8.34
N ALA A 143 6.36 -13.09 7.22
CA ALA A 143 7.42 -13.69 6.43
C ALA A 143 8.71 -13.88 7.25
N PRO A 144 9.43 -15.00 7.13
CA PRO A 144 10.70 -15.21 7.79
C PRO A 144 11.75 -14.16 7.41
N ASN A 145 12.68 -13.87 8.31
CA ASN A 145 13.73 -12.90 8.00
C ASN A 145 14.60 -13.33 6.83
N GLU A 146 14.84 -14.62 6.66
CA GLU A 146 15.59 -15.19 5.55
C GLU A 146 14.97 -14.83 4.19
N VAL A 147 13.63 -14.78 4.12
CA VAL A 147 12.89 -14.34 2.92
C VAL A 147 13.00 -12.84 2.74
N LEU A 148 12.95 -12.07 3.83
CA LEU A 148 13.04 -10.61 3.75
C LEU A 148 14.47 -10.14 3.46
N ASP A 149 15.50 -10.90 3.81
CA ASP A 149 16.89 -10.52 3.61
C ASP A 149 17.41 -10.90 2.22
N ASP A 150 16.77 -11.87 1.56
CA ASP A 150 17.06 -12.27 0.17
C ASP A 150 16.18 -11.50 -0.81
N ASP A 151 16.80 -10.81 -1.79
CA ASP A 151 16.07 -9.96 -2.74
C ASP A 151 15.18 -10.76 -3.69
N GLN A 152 15.61 -11.97 -4.12
CA GLN A 152 14.81 -12.80 -5.01
C GLN A 152 13.63 -13.42 -4.27
N ALA A 153 13.86 -13.97 -3.06
CA ALA A 153 12.79 -14.54 -2.24
C ALA A 153 11.75 -13.47 -1.86
N PHE A 154 12.20 -12.25 -1.55
CA PHE A 154 11.31 -11.11 -1.29
C PHE A 154 10.49 -10.73 -2.52
N ALA A 155 11.09 -10.69 -3.71
CA ALA A 155 10.39 -10.42 -4.96
C ALA A 155 9.32 -11.50 -5.25
N ASP A 156 9.65 -12.77 -5.03
CA ASP A 156 8.73 -13.88 -5.25
C ASP A 156 7.57 -13.86 -4.23
N LEU A 157 7.85 -13.52 -2.97
CA LEU A 157 6.81 -13.28 -1.96
C LEU A 157 5.82 -12.19 -2.40
N LEU A 158 6.31 -11.04 -2.87
CA LEU A 158 5.45 -9.95 -3.31
C LEU A 158 4.55 -10.34 -4.50
N ARG A 159 5.10 -11.11 -5.44
CA ARG A 159 4.34 -11.65 -6.59
C ARG A 159 3.30 -12.68 -6.16
N ALA A 160 3.67 -13.60 -5.26
CA ALA A 160 2.74 -14.59 -4.71
C ALA A 160 1.58 -13.95 -3.96
N VAL A 161 1.86 -12.92 -3.14
CA VAL A 161 0.82 -12.15 -2.45
C VAL A 161 -0.12 -11.46 -3.45
N ALA A 162 0.39 -11.01 -4.60
CA ALA A 162 -0.44 -10.40 -5.65
C ALA A 162 -1.32 -11.43 -6.37
N ALA A 163 -0.80 -12.63 -6.65
CA ALA A 163 -1.47 -13.65 -7.45
C ALA A 163 -2.68 -14.31 -6.75
N ASP A 164 -2.64 -14.41 -5.42
CA ASP A 164 -3.71 -15.02 -4.62
C ASP A 164 -4.93 -14.10 -4.38
N ALA A 165 -4.96 -12.95 -5.03
CA ALA A 165 -6.12 -12.07 -4.94
C ALA A 165 -7.28 -12.63 -5.78
N PRO A 166 -8.53 -12.65 -5.27
CA PRO A 166 -9.67 -12.79 -6.15
C PRO A 166 -9.59 -11.67 -7.19
N ASN A 167 -9.60 -12.07 -8.45
CA ASN A 167 -9.66 -11.12 -9.56
C ASN A 167 -10.97 -10.34 -9.41
N PRO A 168 -10.98 -9.00 -9.36
CA PRO A 168 -12.20 -8.21 -9.27
C PRO A 168 -13.06 -8.37 -10.52
#